data_41000aabd3f70cb282018b2fcbade5fb
#
_entry.id   41000aabd3f70cb282018b2fcbade5fb
#
_cell.length_a   1.000
_cell.length_b   1.000
_cell.length_c   1.000
_cell.angle_alpha   90.00
_cell.angle_beta   90.00
_cell.angle_gamma   90.00
#
_symmetry.space_group_name_H-M   'P 1'
#
loop_
_entity.id
_entity.type
_entity.pdbx_description
1 polymer ?
#
loop_
_entity_poly.entity_id
_entity_poly.type
_entity_poly.pdbx_seq_one_letter_code
_entity_poly.pdbx_strand_id
1 'polypeptide(L)'
;MAAASAPAPEPAAATPHAPEPPKPKPKWQTYGTPVLVVLLAAAVVLTITRNWNAWEGGRIEQVTDDAYVRGDLTPLGTKISGIVRDVKVSDYQEVHKGDLIVALDDDDYRAQVAQAIAAVEAAKAAIENNVRQRELQDAKIDKALAGIDQARAQITAAQAGIDAAQAEVVRSKAERTRQEALLQTRSATQQKVEQAVADQEGFAAQLASRQADLEEAKTQLRSNELSAEAERRAKAVLESQEGQLVADLHGKEAALTDAQVNLGYTTIEAPGDGTVGERQVRPGQLVSPGTQVISFVSKIKWVQANYRETQLTNVKVGDVAEIAVDEYPGKVFHGKVLEIAPASGSQFALLPPDNATGNYTKVVQRIPVKIALDDPSVAATLRPGLSVVATVRTKH
;
A
#
# COMPACT_ATOMS: atom_id res chain seq x y z
N MET A 1 -146.21 -21.36 6.78
CA MET A 1 -146.41 -22.80 6.70
C MET A 1 -145.40 -23.41 5.85
N ALA A 2 -144.49 -23.99 6.41
CA ALA A 2 -143.49 -24.56 5.65
C ALA A 2 -142.74 -25.60 6.46
N ALA A 3 -142.52 -26.68 5.93
CA ALA A 3 -141.79 -27.79 6.58
C ALA A 3 -140.36 -27.77 6.10
N ALA A 4 -139.45 -27.92 7.05
CA ALA A 4 -138.01 -28.04 6.78
C ALA A 4 -137.68 -29.49 6.47
N SER A 5 -136.81 -29.63 5.50
CA SER A 5 -136.23 -30.89 5.14
C SER A 5 -134.79 -30.96 5.65
N ALA A 6 -134.45 -32.05 6.29
CA ALA A 6 -133.17 -32.32 6.87
C ALA A 6 -132.13 -32.75 5.87
N PRO A 7 -130.90 -32.46 6.05
CA PRO A 7 -129.82 -32.87 5.11
C PRO A 7 -129.23 -34.26 5.51
N ALA A 8 -128.73 -34.89 4.47
CA ALA A 8 -128.09 -36.21 4.51
C ALA A 8 -126.71 -36.21 5.16
N PRO A 9 -126.17 -37.33 5.64
CA PRO A 9 -124.91 -37.35 6.36
C PRO A 9 -123.69 -37.38 5.36
N GLU A 10 -122.66 -36.64 5.74
CA GLU A 10 -121.43 -36.51 5.11
C GLU A 10 -120.51 -37.74 5.34
N PRO A 11 -119.72 -38.17 4.32
CA PRO A 11 -118.85 -39.33 4.49
C PRO A 11 -117.60 -39.04 5.35
N ALA A 12 -117.17 -39.99 6.14
CA ALA A 12 -116.07 -39.96 7.07
C ALA A 12 -114.73 -39.67 6.40
N ALA A 13 -114.06 -38.67 6.97
CA ALA A 13 -112.70 -38.30 6.57
C ALA A 13 -111.69 -39.42 6.83
N ALA A 14 -110.85 -39.72 5.81
CA ALA A 14 -109.74 -40.65 5.91
C ALA A 14 -108.65 -40.07 6.80
N THR A 15 -108.18 -40.84 7.79
CA THR A 15 -107.05 -40.52 8.68
C THR A 15 -105.76 -40.43 7.93
N PRO A 16 -104.92 -39.42 8.08
CA PRO A 16 -103.63 -39.32 7.43
C PRO A 16 -102.63 -40.37 8.02
N HIS A 17 -101.99 -41.14 7.16
CA HIS A 17 -100.91 -42.03 7.58
C HIS A 17 -99.72 -41.17 8.11
N ALA A 18 -99.24 -41.43 9.30
CA ALA A 18 -98.06 -40.90 9.88
C ALA A 18 -96.85 -41.40 9.11
N PRO A 19 -95.84 -40.56 8.73
CA PRO A 19 -94.64 -41.02 8.05
C PRO A 19 -93.81 -41.97 8.98
N GLU A 20 -93.37 -43.09 8.44
CA GLU A 20 -92.48 -44.03 9.13
C GLU A 20 -91.19 -43.28 9.55
N PRO A 21 -90.68 -43.55 10.78
CA PRO A 21 -89.43 -42.95 11.24
C PRO A 21 -88.29 -43.42 10.40
N PRO A 22 -87.36 -42.53 10.02
CA PRO A 22 -86.20 -42.91 9.19
C PRO A 22 -85.32 -43.96 9.95
N LYS A 23 -84.94 -45.00 9.23
CA LYS A 23 -84.07 -46.07 9.75
C LYS A 23 -82.76 -45.46 10.29
N PRO A 24 -82.28 -45.86 11.48
CA PRO A 24 -81.08 -45.32 12.07
C PRO A 24 -79.91 -45.62 11.17
N LYS A 25 -79.19 -44.54 10.62
CA LYS A 25 -77.94 -44.67 9.86
C LYS A 25 -76.91 -45.37 10.78
N PRO A 26 -76.12 -46.30 10.23
CA PRO A 26 -75.10 -46.98 11.03
C PRO A 26 -74.12 -45.93 11.61
N LYS A 27 -73.81 -46.05 12.91
CA LYS A 27 -72.98 -45.14 13.71
C LYS A 27 -71.65 -44.78 13.04
N TRP A 28 -71.15 -45.64 12.19
CA TRP A 28 -69.97 -45.42 11.39
C TRP A 28 -70.14 -44.30 10.35
N GLN A 29 -71.29 -44.18 9.70
CA GLN A 29 -71.50 -43.10 8.71
C GLN A 29 -71.78 -41.74 9.41
N THR A 30 -72.21 -41.74 10.66
CA THR A 30 -72.45 -40.47 11.39
C THR A 30 -71.20 -39.84 11.97
N TYR A 31 -70.21 -40.64 12.38
CA TYR A 31 -68.94 -40.14 12.96
C TYR A 31 -67.65 -40.44 12.13
N GLY A 32 -67.69 -41.50 11.35
CA GLY A 32 -66.52 -41.91 10.54
C GLY A 32 -66.22 -40.96 9.37
N THR A 33 -67.24 -40.52 8.65
CA THR A 33 -67.06 -39.58 7.52
C THR A 33 -66.54 -38.21 7.95
N PRO A 34 -67.05 -37.53 8.98
CA PRO A 34 -66.46 -36.26 9.38
C PRO A 34 -65.04 -36.39 9.95
N VAL A 35 -64.74 -37.45 10.69
CA VAL A 35 -63.38 -37.73 11.18
C VAL A 35 -62.40 -37.97 10.02
N LEU A 36 -62.80 -38.72 9.01
CA LEU A 36 -61.98 -38.96 7.82
C LEU A 36 -61.70 -37.65 7.07
N VAL A 37 -62.71 -36.77 6.93
CA VAL A 37 -62.54 -35.45 6.28
C VAL A 37 -61.60 -34.57 7.08
N VAL A 38 -61.71 -34.55 8.39
CA VAL A 38 -60.83 -33.79 9.28
C VAL A 38 -59.36 -34.31 9.21
N LEU A 39 -59.18 -35.65 9.21
CA LEU A 39 -57.87 -36.24 9.07
C LEU A 39 -57.26 -35.96 7.69
N LEU A 40 -58.06 -35.98 6.65
CA LEU A 40 -57.60 -35.66 5.28
C LEU A 40 -57.25 -34.18 5.15
N ALA A 41 -58.06 -33.29 5.72
CA ALA A 41 -57.75 -31.86 5.78
C ALA A 41 -56.49 -31.61 6.60
N ALA A 42 -56.32 -32.26 7.77
CA ALA A 42 -55.09 -32.16 8.57
C ALA A 42 -53.86 -32.70 7.82
N ALA A 43 -53.99 -33.81 7.08
CA ALA A 43 -52.93 -34.37 6.25
C ALA A 43 -52.54 -33.43 5.10
N VAL A 44 -53.53 -32.78 4.45
CA VAL A 44 -53.26 -31.76 3.41
C VAL A 44 -52.57 -30.54 4.00
N VAL A 45 -53.03 -30.01 5.13
CA VAL A 45 -52.37 -28.89 5.81
C VAL A 45 -50.95 -29.26 6.24
N LEU A 46 -50.75 -30.46 6.77
CA LEU A 46 -49.42 -30.94 7.18
C LEU A 46 -48.48 -31.12 5.97
N THR A 47 -48.97 -31.61 4.85
CA THR A 47 -48.19 -31.74 3.60
C THR A 47 -47.81 -30.37 3.00
N ILE A 48 -48.75 -29.42 3.02
CA ILE A 48 -48.50 -28.05 2.56
C ILE A 48 -47.46 -27.36 3.45
N THR A 49 -47.66 -27.42 4.78
CA THR A 49 -46.74 -26.77 5.72
C THR A 49 -45.34 -27.41 5.70
N ARG A 50 -45.25 -28.74 5.56
CA ARG A 50 -43.99 -29.47 5.54
C ARG A 50 -43.20 -29.24 4.23
N ASN A 51 -43.86 -29.07 3.11
CA ASN A 51 -43.23 -28.84 1.81
C ASN A 51 -43.19 -27.37 1.39
N TRP A 52 -43.68 -26.43 2.21
CA TRP A 52 -43.76 -25.02 1.89
C TRP A 52 -42.41 -24.43 1.45
N ASN A 53 -41.33 -24.70 2.19
CA ASN A 53 -39.99 -24.21 1.90
C ASN A 53 -39.41 -24.80 0.60
N ALA A 54 -39.75 -26.07 0.29
CA ALA A 54 -39.30 -26.70 -0.98
C ALA A 54 -40.02 -26.09 -2.20
N TRP A 55 -41.29 -25.74 -2.05
CA TRP A 55 -42.06 -25.08 -3.09
C TRP A 55 -41.64 -23.64 -3.28
N GLU A 56 -41.29 -22.93 -2.22
CA GLU A 56 -40.76 -21.55 -2.28
C GLU A 56 -39.41 -21.54 -3.04
N GLY A 57 -38.47 -22.43 -2.73
CA GLY A 57 -37.17 -22.54 -3.38
C GLY A 57 -37.25 -23.05 -4.83
N GLY A 58 -38.31 -23.78 -5.20
CA GLY A 58 -38.53 -24.32 -6.55
C GLY A 58 -39.19 -23.35 -7.53
N ARG A 59 -39.54 -22.13 -7.12
CA ARG A 59 -40.11 -21.12 -8.02
C ARG A 59 -39.02 -20.58 -8.96
N ILE A 60 -39.39 -20.38 -10.23
CA ILE A 60 -38.52 -19.78 -11.25
C ILE A 60 -38.19 -18.34 -10.90
N GLU A 61 -39.11 -17.61 -10.25
CA GLU A 61 -38.94 -16.23 -9.82
C GLU A 61 -38.88 -16.17 -8.29
N GLN A 62 -37.75 -15.63 -7.82
CA GLN A 62 -37.52 -15.38 -6.39
C GLN A 62 -37.66 -13.89 -6.15
N VAL A 63 -38.64 -13.49 -5.35
CA VAL A 63 -38.99 -12.09 -5.08
C VAL A 63 -38.66 -11.74 -3.63
N THR A 64 -38.06 -10.58 -3.44
CA THR A 64 -37.88 -9.98 -2.12
C THR A 64 -38.21 -8.49 -2.12
N ASP A 65 -38.88 -8.03 -1.10
CA ASP A 65 -39.16 -6.62 -0.77
C ASP A 65 -38.13 -6.04 0.20
N ASP A 66 -37.30 -6.91 0.81
CA ASP A 66 -36.18 -6.50 1.65
C ASP A 66 -34.94 -6.25 0.79
N ALA A 67 -35.01 -5.22 -0.03
CA ALA A 67 -33.94 -4.83 -0.92
C ALA A 67 -33.84 -3.30 -1.00
N TYR A 68 -32.61 -2.81 -1.16
CA TYR A 68 -32.32 -1.39 -1.23
C TYR A 68 -31.13 -1.09 -2.12
N VAL A 69 -31.16 0.11 -2.70
CA VAL A 69 -30.00 0.62 -3.47
C VAL A 69 -28.85 0.91 -2.51
N ARG A 70 -27.67 0.40 -2.80
CA ARG A 70 -26.43 0.72 -2.11
C ARG A 70 -25.44 1.42 -3.05
N GLY A 71 -24.55 2.20 -2.48
CA GLY A 71 -23.39 2.80 -3.12
C GLY A 71 -22.31 3.02 -2.10
N ASP A 72 -21.09 3.16 -2.54
CA ASP A 72 -19.98 3.50 -1.64
C ASP A 72 -20.15 4.92 -1.13
N LEU A 73 -20.31 5.05 0.17
CA LEU A 73 -20.33 6.31 0.90
C LEU A 73 -19.00 6.46 1.62
N THR A 74 -18.14 7.37 1.14
CA THR A 74 -16.82 7.60 1.69
C THR A 74 -16.78 8.92 2.43
N PRO A 75 -16.58 8.93 3.75
CA PRO A 75 -16.34 10.15 4.48
C PRO A 75 -14.94 10.69 4.11
N LEU A 76 -14.86 11.87 3.51
CA LEU A 76 -13.60 12.56 3.23
C LEU A 76 -13.23 13.38 4.46
N GLY A 77 -12.02 13.19 4.95
CA GLY A 77 -11.50 13.87 6.13
C GLY A 77 -10.12 14.45 5.91
N THR A 78 -9.71 15.33 6.82
CA THR A 78 -8.36 15.93 6.82
C THR A 78 -7.35 14.97 7.43
N LYS A 79 -6.11 14.98 6.90
CA LYS A 79 -4.97 14.26 7.48
C LYS A 79 -4.06 15.17 8.31
N ILE A 80 -4.22 16.48 8.16
CA ILE A 80 -3.42 17.51 8.82
C ILE A 80 -4.32 18.52 9.52
N SER A 81 -3.76 19.30 10.42
CA SER A 81 -4.45 20.46 11.04
C SER A 81 -4.31 21.68 10.16
N GLY A 82 -5.33 22.52 10.13
CA GLY A 82 -5.29 23.78 9.41
C GLY A 82 -6.62 24.51 9.44
N ILE A 83 -6.62 25.75 9.00
CA ILE A 83 -7.83 26.56 8.83
C ILE A 83 -8.38 26.28 7.43
N VAL A 84 -9.67 26.03 7.31
CA VAL A 84 -10.33 25.91 6.00
C VAL A 84 -10.28 27.27 5.30
N ARG A 85 -9.53 27.35 4.20
CA ARG A 85 -9.45 28.57 3.37
C ARG A 85 -10.72 28.73 2.55
N ASP A 86 -11.11 27.66 1.86
CA ASP A 86 -12.26 27.69 0.97
C ASP A 86 -12.88 26.29 0.78
N VAL A 87 -14.19 26.27 0.51
CA VAL A 87 -14.94 25.06 0.11
C VAL A 87 -15.46 25.30 -1.30
N LYS A 88 -14.88 24.63 -2.28
CA LYS A 88 -15.11 24.87 -3.72
C LYS A 88 -16.39 24.24 -4.27
N VAL A 89 -17.01 23.35 -3.49
CA VAL A 89 -18.22 22.64 -3.89
C VAL A 89 -19.43 23.09 -3.08
N SER A 90 -20.60 23.01 -3.70
CA SER A 90 -21.90 23.15 -3.04
C SER A 90 -22.42 21.82 -2.55
N ASP A 91 -23.37 21.86 -1.60
CA ASP A 91 -24.02 20.65 -1.12
C ASP A 91 -24.72 19.93 -2.26
N TYR A 92 -24.55 18.59 -2.32
CA TYR A 92 -25.13 17.71 -3.33
C TYR A 92 -24.66 17.93 -4.78
N GLN A 93 -23.52 18.63 -4.95
CA GLN A 93 -22.92 18.88 -6.25
C GLN A 93 -22.29 17.60 -6.83
N GLU A 94 -22.43 17.43 -8.13
CA GLU A 94 -21.71 16.42 -8.92
C GLU A 94 -20.24 16.82 -9.07
N VAL A 95 -19.32 15.87 -8.85
CA VAL A 95 -17.87 16.08 -8.94
C VAL A 95 -17.21 14.95 -9.72
N HIS A 96 -16.09 15.27 -10.36
CA HIS A 96 -15.26 14.32 -11.07
C HIS A 96 -13.98 14.03 -10.27
N LYS A 97 -13.34 12.92 -10.60
CA LYS A 97 -12.06 12.55 -9.99
C LYS A 97 -11.03 13.68 -10.11
N GLY A 98 -10.46 14.09 -8.99
CA GLY A 98 -9.45 15.15 -8.90
C GLY A 98 -10.02 16.56 -8.75
N ASP A 99 -11.35 16.72 -8.74
CA ASP A 99 -11.95 18.03 -8.46
C ASP A 99 -11.63 18.46 -7.02
N LEU A 100 -11.20 19.70 -6.86
CA LEU A 100 -10.89 20.30 -5.56
C LEU A 100 -12.18 20.53 -4.77
N ILE A 101 -12.30 19.87 -3.63
CA ILE A 101 -13.46 19.98 -2.73
C ILE A 101 -13.22 21.03 -1.66
N VAL A 102 -12.11 20.91 -0.92
CA VAL A 102 -11.73 21.82 0.17
C VAL A 102 -10.27 22.16 0.06
N ALA A 103 -9.94 23.42 0.26
CA ALA A 103 -8.59 23.93 0.42
C ALA A 103 -8.40 24.44 1.86
N LEU A 104 -7.38 23.91 2.51
CA LEU A 104 -6.89 24.45 3.78
C LEU A 104 -5.93 25.61 3.52
N ASP A 105 -5.64 26.39 4.53
CA ASP A 105 -4.56 27.36 4.51
C ASP A 105 -3.22 26.63 4.40
N ASP A 106 -2.47 26.92 3.33
CA ASP A 106 -1.26 26.21 2.95
C ASP A 106 0.02 27.03 3.14
N ASP A 107 -0.09 28.28 3.65
CA ASP A 107 1.04 29.19 3.75
C ASP A 107 2.15 28.63 4.65
N ASP A 108 1.81 28.06 5.81
CA ASP A 108 2.78 27.43 6.71
C ASP A 108 3.43 26.20 6.08
N TYR A 109 2.67 25.38 5.35
CA TYR A 109 3.17 24.18 4.67
C TYR A 109 4.07 24.53 3.49
N ARG A 110 3.76 25.59 2.73
CA ARG A 110 4.63 26.12 1.68
C ARG A 110 5.95 26.64 2.26
N ALA A 111 5.91 27.33 3.41
CA ALA A 111 7.10 27.77 4.10
C ALA A 111 7.98 26.59 4.55
N GLN A 112 7.38 25.50 5.05
CA GLN A 112 8.08 24.26 5.40
C GLN A 112 8.74 23.60 4.18
N VAL A 113 8.05 23.53 3.04
CA VAL A 113 8.61 23.03 1.78
C VAL A 113 9.80 23.90 1.34
N ALA A 114 9.66 25.24 1.38
CA ALA A 114 10.74 26.14 1.03
C ALA A 114 11.97 25.98 1.94
N GLN A 115 11.75 25.79 3.24
CA GLN A 115 12.82 25.50 4.21
C GLN A 115 13.52 24.16 3.90
N ALA A 116 12.75 23.11 3.58
CA ALA A 116 13.31 21.81 3.25
C ALA A 116 14.10 21.86 1.93
N ILE A 117 13.64 22.60 0.93
CA ILE A 117 14.39 22.85 -0.32
C ILE A 117 15.75 23.50 -0.01
N ALA A 118 15.74 24.55 0.79
CA ALA A 118 16.98 25.24 1.17
C ALA A 118 17.96 24.30 1.91
N ALA A 119 17.44 23.39 2.75
CA ALA A 119 18.26 22.41 3.44
C ALA A 119 18.88 21.38 2.47
N VAL A 120 18.16 20.92 1.46
CA VAL A 120 18.67 20.05 0.39
C VAL A 120 19.77 20.75 -0.41
N GLU A 121 19.56 22.02 -0.80
CA GLU A 121 20.57 22.80 -1.53
C GLU A 121 21.84 23.03 -0.69
N ALA A 122 21.70 23.26 0.61
CA ALA A 122 22.84 23.39 1.52
C ALA A 122 23.64 22.07 1.62
N ALA A 123 22.95 20.91 1.68
CA ALA A 123 23.60 19.60 1.71
C ALA A 123 24.32 19.30 0.39
N LYS A 124 23.75 19.66 -0.76
CA LYS A 124 24.41 19.54 -2.07
C LYS A 124 25.66 20.41 -2.14
N ALA A 125 25.59 21.65 -1.68
CA ALA A 125 26.75 22.53 -1.65
C ALA A 125 27.88 22.02 -0.73
N ALA A 126 27.52 21.31 0.37
CA ALA A 126 28.52 20.68 1.22
C ALA A 126 29.25 19.53 0.52
N ILE A 127 28.53 18.71 -0.26
CA ILE A 127 29.15 17.65 -1.09
C ILE A 127 30.07 18.26 -2.13
N GLU A 128 29.65 19.31 -2.84
CA GLU A 128 30.46 19.97 -3.84
C GLU A 128 31.76 20.56 -3.21
N ASN A 129 31.65 21.13 -2.02
CA ASN A 129 32.83 21.60 -1.28
C ASN A 129 33.79 20.44 -0.94
N ASN A 130 33.27 19.29 -0.51
CA ASN A 130 34.08 18.10 -0.25
C ASN A 130 34.79 17.61 -1.55
N VAL A 131 34.11 17.62 -2.68
CA VAL A 131 34.70 17.26 -3.99
C VAL A 131 35.88 18.19 -4.30
N ARG A 132 35.73 19.51 -4.14
CA ARG A 132 36.80 20.49 -4.35
C ARG A 132 37.97 20.31 -3.38
N GLN A 133 37.70 19.91 -2.13
CA GLN A 133 38.73 19.58 -1.15
C GLN A 133 39.54 18.34 -1.57
N ARG A 134 38.88 17.33 -2.13
CA ARG A 134 39.53 16.13 -2.66
C ARG A 134 40.40 16.44 -3.87
N GLU A 135 39.93 17.29 -4.78
CA GLU A 135 40.74 17.75 -5.92
C GLU A 135 42.01 18.46 -5.46
N LEU A 136 41.88 19.32 -4.45
CA LEU A 136 43.07 19.97 -3.85
C LEU A 136 44.02 18.94 -3.20
N GLN A 137 43.45 17.91 -2.57
CA GLN A 137 44.26 16.86 -1.96
C GLN A 137 44.94 15.97 -2.99
N ASP A 138 44.32 15.72 -4.13
CA ASP A 138 44.99 15.03 -5.27
C ASP A 138 46.18 15.81 -5.79
N ALA A 139 46.08 17.12 -5.94
CA ALA A 139 47.24 17.97 -6.33
C ALA A 139 48.38 17.91 -5.31
N LYS A 140 48.09 17.75 -4.00
CA LYS A 140 49.13 17.56 -2.97
C LYS A 140 49.79 16.18 -3.09
N ILE A 141 49.04 15.14 -3.39
CA ILE A 141 49.56 13.80 -3.65
C ILE A 141 50.47 13.83 -4.85
N ASP A 142 50.06 14.44 -5.96
CA ASP A 142 50.88 14.56 -7.16
C ASP A 142 52.21 15.29 -6.89
N LYS A 143 52.16 16.35 -6.09
CA LYS A 143 53.37 17.06 -5.65
C LYS A 143 54.30 16.15 -4.80
N ALA A 144 53.73 15.35 -3.89
CA ALA A 144 54.52 14.42 -3.08
C ALA A 144 55.15 13.31 -3.94
N LEU A 145 54.42 12.80 -4.96
CA LEU A 145 54.91 11.82 -5.91
C LEU A 145 56.09 12.38 -6.77
N ALA A 146 55.98 13.63 -7.21
CA ALA A 146 57.09 14.29 -7.91
C ALA A 146 58.36 14.41 -7.01
N GLY A 147 58.15 14.62 -5.69
CA GLY A 147 59.25 14.58 -4.72
C GLY A 147 59.92 13.20 -4.59
N ILE A 148 59.16 12.13 -4.71
CA ILE A 148 59.67 10.74 -4.76
C ILE A 148 60.51 10.53 -6.00
N ASP A 149 60.07 10.97 -7.16
CA ASP A 149 60.81 10.82 -8.42
C ASP A 149 62.12 11.62 -8.40
N GLN A 150 62.12 12.82 -7.81
CA GLN A 150 63.30 13.61 -7.57
C GLN A 150 64.29 12.86 -6.66
N ALA A 151 63.83 12.28 -5.56
CA ALA A 151 64.71 11.52 -4.63
C ALA A 151 65.28 10.26 -5.30
N ARG A 152 64.53 9.58 -6.16
CA ARG A 152 65.03 8.45 -6.95
C ARG A 152 66.13 8.86 -7.93
N ALA A 153 65.97 10.00 -8.57
CA ALA A 153 67.02 10.55 -9.45
C ALA A 153 68.32 10.86 -8.63
N GLN A 154 68.16 11.38 -7.40
CA GLN A 154 69.30 11.60 -6.52
C GLN A 154 69.99 10.31 -6.12
N ILE A 155 69.26 9.25 -5.80
CA ILE A 155 69.86 7.92 -5.55
C ILE A 155 70.65 7.41 -6.74
N THR A 156 70.10 7.55 -7.95
CA THR A 156 70.79 7.16 -9.21
C THR A 156 72.11 7.92 -9.38
N ALA A 157 72.07 9.24 -9.12
CA ALA A 157 73.28 10.07 -9.17
C ALA A 157 74.30 9.70 -8.10
N ALA A 158 73.87 9.44 -6.86
CA ALA A 158 74.74 8.98 -5.79
C ALA A 158 75.35 7.61 -6.07
N GLN A 159 74.62 6.69 -6.67
CA GLN A 159 75.12 5.38 -7.10
C GLN A 159 76.25 5.52 -8.20
N ALA A 160 76.00 6.36 -9.18
CA ALA A 160 77.03 6.63 -10.18
C ALA A 160 78.30 7.25 -9.56
N GLY A 161 78.11 8.08 -8.52
CA GLY A 161 79.21 8.63 -7.72
C GLY A 161 80.07 7.55 -6.99
N ILE A 162 79.35 6.53 -6.44
CA ILE A 162 80.02 5.36 -5.80
C ILE A 162 80.77 4.55 -6.82
N ASP A 163 80.15 4.27 -7.98
CA ASP A 163 80.79 3.48 -9.05
C ASP A 163 82.09 4.15 -9.49
N ALA A 164 82.11 5.49 -9.67
CA ALA A 164 83.31 6.26 -10.03
C ALA A 164 84.35 6.19 -8.87
N ALA A 165 83.97 6.41 -7.63
CA ALA A 165 84.93 6.33 -6.50
C ALA A 165 85.46 4.90 -6.31
N GLN A 166 84.66 3.87 -6.52
CA GLN A 166 85.13 2.47 -6.52
C GLN A 166 86.18 2.18 -7.58
N ALA A 167 86.05 2.73 -8.77
CA ALA A 167 87.07 2.61 -9.85
C ALA A 167 88.38 3.24 -9.42
N GLU A 168 88.34 4.40 -8.73
CA GLU A 168 89.54 5.05 -8.21
C GLU A 168 90.21 4.22 -7.06
N VAL A 169 89.44 3.63 -6.19
CA VAL A 169 89.96 2.71 -5.15
C VAL A 169 90.64 1.50 -5.81
N VAL A 170 90.06 0.89 -6.84
CA VAL A 170 90.63 -0.24 -7.53
C VAL A 170 91.93 0.18 -8.22
N ARG A 171 91.96 1.34 -8.87
CA ARG A 171 93.13 1.89 -9.53
C ARG A 171 94.30 2.15 -8.56
N SER A 172 94.02 2.85 -7.43
CA SER A 172 95.01 3.20 -6.40
C SER A 172 95.55 1.96 -5.72
N LYS A 173 94.72 0.94 -5.43
CA LYS A 173 95.10 -0.35 -4.88
C LYS A 173 96.07 -1.08 -5.81
N ALA A 174 95.77 -1.11 -7.12
CA ALA A 174 96.69 -1.71 -8.09
C ALA A 174 98.06 -0.96 -8.20
N GLU A 175 98.04 0.39 -8.11
CA GLU A 175 99.24 1.18 -8.02
C GLU A 175 100.06 0.93 -6.79
N ARG A 176 99.43 0.91 -5.61
CA ARG A 176 100.12 0.53 -4.34
C ARG A 176 100.80 -0.83 -4.48
N THR A 177 100.07 -1.88 -4.94
CA THR A 177 100.63 -3.22 -5.12
C THR A 177 101.80 -3.21 -6.07
N ARG A 178 101.74 -2.41 -7.12
CA ARG A 178 102.82 -2.24 -8.07
C ARG A 178 104.05 -1.58 -7.41
N GLN A 179 103.90 -0.50 -6.66
CA GLN A 179 105.00 0.20 -5.98
C GLN A 179 105.58 -0.67 -4.86
N GLU A 180 104.81 -1.45 -4.11
CA GLU A 180 105.30 -2.44 -3.13
C GLU A 180 106.18 -3.52 -3.80
N ALA A 181 105.81 -4.06 -4.97
CA ALA A 181 106.55 -5.03 -5.70
C ALA A 181 107.87 -4.43 -6.25
N LEU A 182 107.80 -3.19 -6.78
CA LEU A 182 109.02 -2.47 -7.24
C LEU A 182 109.99 -2.12 -6.11
N LEU A 183 109.52 -1.86 -4.89
CA LEU A 183 110.31 -1.64 -3.71
C LEU A 183 111.10 -2.92 -3.36
N GLN A 184 110.49 -4.09 -3.43
CA GLN A 184 111.10 -5.39 -3.20
C GLN A 184 112.29 -5.63 -4.18
N THR A 185 112.20 -5.16 -5.43
CA THR A 185 113.24 -5.24 -6.48
C THR A 185 114.19 -4.06 -6.45
N ARG A 186 114.11 -3.15 -5.43
CA ARG A 186 114.92 -1.90 -5.29
C ARG A 186 114.70 -0.93 -6.42
N SER A 187 113.63 -1.03 -7.19
CA SER A 187 113.28 -0.18 -8.33
C SER A 187 112.38 0.98 -8.00
N ALA A 188 111.88 1.08 -6.72
CA ALA A 188 111.14 2.18 -6.18
C ALA A 188 111.70 2.67 -4.86
N THR A 189 111.28 3.87 -4.38
CA THR A 189 111.71 4.45 -3.14
C THR A 189 110.58 4.20 -2.06
N GLN A 190 110.96 4.14 -0.75
CA GLN A 190 110.06 4.02 0.36
C GLN A 190 108.99 5.15 0.34
N GLN A 191 109.40 6.37 0.02
CA GLN A 191 108.49 7.54 -0.11
C GLN A 191 107.39 7.32 -1.16
N LYS A 192 107.67 6.66 -2.31
CA LYS A 192 106.67 6.34 -3.33
C LYS A 192 105.60 5.33 -2.85
N VAL A 193 106.05 4.35 -2.04
CA VAL A 193 105.07 3.40 -1.41
C VAL A 193 104.24 4.09 -0.39
N GLU A 194 104.83 4.92 0.49
CA GLU A 194 104.06 5.72 1.47
C GLU A 194 103.04 6.65 0.84
N GLN A 195 103.41 7.29 -0.28
CA GLN A 195 102.51 8.11 -1.10
C GLN A 195 101.31 7.25 -1.66
N ALA A 196 101.64 6.10 -2.25
CA ALA A 196 100.62 5.22 -2.86
C ALA A 196 99.64 4.63 -1.72
N VAL A 197 100.13 4.41 -0.52
CA VAL A 197 99.37 4.03 0.62
C VAL A 197 98.38 5.18 1.05
N ALA A 198 98.96 6.40 1.19
CA ALA A 198 98.15 7.58 1.55
C ALA A 198 97.06 7.89 0.48
N ASP A 199 97.45 7.78 -0.84
CA ASP A 199 96.45 7.95 -1.91
C ASP A 199 95.36 6.91 -1.88
N GLN A 200 95.63 5.62 -1.60
CA GLN A 200 94.69 4.58 -1.48
C GLN A 200 93.75 4.82 -0.27
N GLU A 201 94.28 5.21 0.89
CA GLU A 201 93.48 5.54 2.09
C GLU A 201 92.58 6.75 1.77
N GLY A 202 93.13 7.77 1.08
CA GLY A 202 92.26 8.92 0.69
C GLY A 202 91.12 8.56 -0.25
N PHE A 203 91.33 7.71 -1.27
CA PHE A 203 90.26 7.21 -2.12
C PHE A 203 89.27 6.29 -1.39
N ALA A 204 89.72 5.46 -0.45
CA ALA A 204 88.87 4.63 0.40
C ALA A 204 87.95 5.51 1.31
N ALA A 205 88.54 6.58 1.88
CA ALA A 205 87.74 7.54 2.65
C ALA A 205 86.67 8.27 1.79
N GLN A 206 87.06 8.61 0.55
CA GLN A 206 86.16 9.21 -0.43
C GLN A 206 85.01 8.26 -0.81
N LEU A 207 85.36 6.97 -1.06
CA LEU A 207 84.31 5.95 -1.31
C LEU A 207 83.34 5.84 -0.09
N ALA A 208 83.83 5.80 1.15
CA ALA A 208 83.02 5.79 2.31
C ALA A 208 82.06 7.02 2.44
N SER A 209 82.58 8.21 2.07
CA SER A 209 81.77 9.42 1.99
C SER A 209 80.62 9.29 0.96
N ARG A 210 80.95 8.76 -0.27
CA ARG A 210 79.88 8.54 -1.30
C ARG A 210 78.84 7.50 -0.87
N GLN A 211 79.25 6.50 -0.13
CA GLN A 211 78.32 5.55 0.47
C GLN A 211 77.38 6.21 1.47
N ALA A 212 77.91 7.11 2.33
CA ALA A 212 77.08 7.90 3.24
C ALA A 212 76.10 8.82 2.49
N ASP A 213 76.57 9.47 1.39
CA ASP A 213 75.70 10.29 0.51
C ASP A 213 74.51 9.46 -0.06
N LEU A 214 74.76 8.20 -0.45
CA LEU A 214 73.72 7.28 -0.90
C LEU A 214 72.69 6.96 0.21
N GLU A 215 73.15 6.67 1.42
CA GLU A 215 72.28 6.39 2.54
C GLU A 215 71.42 7.62 2.93
N GLU A 216 72.01 8.83 2.84
CA GLU A 216 71.25 10.08 2.98
C GLU A 216 70.15 10.19 1.92
N ALA A 217 70.46 9.97 0.63
CA ALA A 217 69.50 10.00 -0.46
C ALA A 217 68.39 8.96 -0.31
N LYS A 218 68.70 7.73 0.16
CA LYS A 218 67.72 6.70 0.51
C LYS A 218 66.79 7.14 1.66
N THR A 219 67.35 7.77 2.67
CA THR A 219 66.60 8.30 3.83
C THR A 219 65.62 9.40 3.38
N GLN A 220 66.07 10.25 2.46
CA GLN A 220 65.23 11.29 1.82
C GLN A 220 64.08 10.68 1.00
N LEU A 221 64.37 9.62 0.19
CA LEU A 221 63.34 8.88 -0.53
C LEU A 221 62.28 8.35 0.44
N ARG A 222 62.69 7.66 1.53
CA ARG A 222 61.78 7.13 2.54
C ARG A 222 60.92 8.21 3.19
N SER A 223 61.49 9.38 3.48
CA SER A 223 60.79 10.53 4.03
C SER A 223 59.69 11.02 3.05
N ASN A 224 60.03 11.11 1.75
CA ASN A 224 59.07 11.53 0.70
C ASN A 224 57.95 10.48 0.52
N GLU A 225 58.26 9.18 0.58
CA GLU A 225 57.27 8.09 0.53
C GLU A 225 56.27 8.17 1.69
N LEU A 226 56.76 8.37 2.91
CA LEU A 226 55.92 8.55 4.09
C LEU A 226 55.06 9.81 4.00
N SER A 227 55.56 10.88 3.41
CA SER A 227 54.82 12.10 3.15
C SER A 227 53.68 11.84 2.14
N ALA A 228 53.97 11.16 1.03
CA ALA A 228 52.94 10.79 0.04
C ALA A 228 51.87 9.89 0.61
N GLU A 229 52.25 8.93 1.48
CA GLU A 229 51.30 8.06 2.17
C GLU A 229 50.40 8.85 3.16
N ALA A 230 50.97 9.85 3.85
CA ALA A 230 50.18 10.72 4.73
C ALA A 230 49.12 11.51 3.94
N GLU A 231 49.49 12.05 2.76
CA GLU A 231 48.53 12.76 1.89
C GLU A 231 47.45 11.82 1.34
N ARG A 232 47.77 10.57 0.99
CA ARG A 232 46.77 9.56 0.60
C ARG A 232 45.79 9.24 1.73
N ARG A 233 46.28 9.10 2.95
CA ARG A 233 45.40 8.87 4.12
C ARG A 233 44.50 10.07 4.39
N ALA A 234 45.00 11.29 4.20
CA ALA A 234 44.18 12.49 4.27
C ALA A 234 43.03 12.49 3.24
N LYS A 235 43.32 12.02 1.98
CA LYS A 235 42.29 11.82 0.97
C LYS A 235 41.22 10.81 1.40
N ALA A 236 41.66 9.66 1.95
CA ALA A 236 40.70 8.63 2.43
C ALA A 236 39.75 9.15 3.52
N VAL A 237 40.20 10.09 4.35
CA VAL A 237 39.35 10.77 5.34
C VAL A 237 38.27 11.60 4.63
N LEU A 238 38.63 12.36 3.61
CA LEU A 238 37.66 13.16 2.82
C LEU A 238 36.66 12.28 2.07
N GLU A 239 37.10 11.12 1.55
CA GLU A 239 36.23 10.11 0.92
C GLU A 239 35.24 9.52 1.93
N SER A 240 35.69 9.25 3.16
CA SER A 240 34.77 8.81 4.23
C SER A 240 33.75 9.89 4.63
N GLN A 241 34.16 11.16 4.62
CA GLN A 241 33.26 12.28 4.87
C GLN A 241 32.21 12.44 3.78
N GLU A 242 32.55 12.16 2.51
CA GLU A 242 31.58 12.17 1.41
C GLU A 242 30.42 11.23 1.67
N GLY A 243 30.68 9.99 2.15
CA GLY A 243 29.64 9.05 2.50
C GLY A 243 28.65 9.60 3.57
N GLN A 244 29.18 10.34 4.55
CA GLN A 244 28.36 10.98 5.57
C GLN A 244 27.52 12.14 4.99
N LEU A 245 28.10 12.95 4.11
CA LEU A 245 27.40 14.07 3.46
C LEU A 245 26.32 13.57 2.51
N VAL A 246 26.55 12.47 1.79
CA VAL A 246 25.54 11.82 0.92
C VAL A 246 24.37 11.27 1.78
N ALA A 247 24.68 10.65 2.93
CA ALA A 247 23.65 10.18 3.84
C ALA A 247 22.82 11.35 4.42
N ASP A 248 23.46 12.47 4.75
CA ASP A 248 22.75 13.69 5.20
C ASP A 248 21.87 14.25 4.08
N LEU A 249 22.35 14.31 2.83
CA LEU A 249 21.55 14.74 1.68
C LEU A 249 20.28 13.89 1.55
N HIS A 250 20.39 12.55 1.60
CA HIS A 250 19.21 11.67 1.55
C HIS A 250 18.25 11.93 2.71
N GLY A 251 18.76 12.23 3.89
CA GLY A 251 17.94 12.64 5.03
C GLY A 251 17.16 13.93 4.76
N LYS A 252 17.79 14.94 4.13
CA LYS A 252 17.13 16.19 3.75
C LYS A 252 16.12 16.00 2.62
N GLU A 253 16.41 15.15 1.63
CA GLU A 253 15.49 14.81 0.55
C GLU A 253 14.24 14.09 1.09
N ALA A 254 14.41 13.18 2.05
CA ALA A 254 13.27 12.54 2.73
C ALA A 254 12.41 13.57 3.47
N ALA A 255 13.03 14.52 4.20
CA ALA A 255 12.32 15.58 4.88
C ALA A 255 11.59 16.54 3.89
N LEU A 256 12.18 16.81 2.73
CA LEU A 256 11.51 17.56 1.65
C LEU A 256 10.29 16.81 1.13
N THR A 257 10.42 15.51 0.90
CA THR A 257 9.30 14.67 0.46
C THR A 257 8.16 14.70 1.48
N ASP A 258 8.47 14.58 2.77
CA ASP A 258 7.48 14.66 3.85
C ASP A 258 6.76 16.02 3.87
N ALA A 259 7.51 17.11 3.75
CA ALA A 259 6.94 18.45 3.68
C ALA A 259 6.02 18.62 2.45
N GLN A 260 6.40 18.07 1.28
CA GLN A 260 5.59 18.09 0.06
C GLN A 260 4.32 17.27 0.20
N VAL A 261 4.38 16.09 0.82
CA VAL A 261 3.22 15.25 1.11
C VAL A 261 2.25 15.98 2.04
N ASN A 262 2.77 16.63 3.09
CA ASN A 262 1.96 17.42 4.01
C ASN A 262 1.32 18.61 3.31
N LEU A 263 2.02 19.30 2.42
CA LEU A 263 1.45 20.34 1.57
C LEU A 263 0.35 19.77 0.66
N GLY A 264 0.53 18.57 0.10
CA GLY A 264 -0.51 17.90 -0.70
C GLY A 264 -1.79 17.62 0.11
N TYR A 265 -1.67 17.37 1.41
CA TYR A 265 -2.84 17.18 2.28
C TYR A 265 -3.61 18.45 2.61
N THR A 266 -3.12 19.64 2.24
CA THR A 266 -3.88 20.91 2.36
C THR A 266 -5.02 20.99 1.34
N THR A 267 -4.98 20.17 0.28
CA THR A 267 -6.03 20.06 -0.73
C THR A 267 -6.76 18.73 -0.59
N ILE A 268 -8.08 18.78 -0.49
CA ILE A 268 -8.94 17.61 -0.42
C ILE A 268 -9.68 17.52 -1.74
N GLU A 269 -9.39 16.46 -2.50
CA GLU A 269 -9.91 16.24 -3.84
C GLU A 269 -10.88 15.06 -3.86
N ALA A 270 -11.74 15.01 -4.89
CA ALA A 270 -12.65 13.90 -5.13
C ALA A 270 -11.88 12.63 -5.53
N PRO A 271 -12.10 11.49 -4.84
CA PRO A 271 -11.39 10.23 -5.14
C PRO A 271 -11.88 9.57 -6.44
N GLY A 272 -13.03 9.99 -6.96
CA GLY A 272 -13.67 9.44 -8.15
C GLY A 272 -14.82 10.31 -8.63
N ASP A 273 -15.52 9.82 -9.66
CA ASP A 273 -16.76 10.46 -10.14
C ASP A 273 -17.90 10.14 -9.19
N GLY A 274 -18.65 11.17 -8.79
CA GLY A 274 -19.72 10.98 -7.83
C GLY A 274 -20.44 12.28 -7.47
N THR A 275 -21.09 12.25 -6.34
CA THR A 275 -21.83 13.40 -5.79
C THR A 275 -21.35 13.62 -4.35
N VAL A 276 -21.07 14.85 -3.97
CA VAL A 276 -20.78 15.17 -2.59
C VAL A 276 -22.06 15.30 -1.77
N GLY A 277 -21.95 15.01 -0.50
CA GLY A 277 -23.06 15.19 0.45
C GLY A 277 -23.13 16.61 1.00
N GLU A 278 -23.65 16.75 2.22
CA GLU A 278 -23.70 18.02 2.94
C GLU A 278 -22.31 18.35 3.52
N ARG A 279 -21.90 19.61 3.39
CA ARG A 279 -20.64 20.11 3.93
C ARG A 279 -20.69 20.16 5.45
N GLN A 280 -19.70 19.58 6.09
CA GLN A 280 -19.59 19.57 7.56
C GLN A 280 -18.63 20.65 8.09
N VAL A 281 -17.91 21.33 7.19
CA VAL A 281 -16.97 22.39 7.53
C VAL A 281 -17.28 23.69 6.78
N ARG A 282 -16.80 24.80 7.31
CA ARG A 282 -17.02 26.13 6.76
C ARG A 282 -15.70 26.89 6.64
N PRO A 283 -15.57 27.83 5.67
CA PRO A 283 -14.40 28.70 5.59
C PRO A 283 -14.14 29.41 6.92
N GLY A 284 -12.87 29.48 7.33
CA GLY A 284 -12.44 30.03 8.63
C GLY A 284 -12.45 29.03 9.79
N GLN A 285 -12.98 27.81 9.61
CA GLN A 285 -13.00 26.79 10.65
C GLN A 285 -11.64 26.11 10.78
N LEU A 286 -11.19 25.91 12.02
CA LEU A 286 -10.03 25.07 12.33
C LEU A 286 -10.44 23.59 12.26
N VAL A 287 -9.67 22.78 11.55
CA VAL A 287 -9.83 21.34 11.45
C VAL A 287 -8.59 20.60 11.93
N SER A 288 -8.76 19.38 12.40
CA SER A 288 -7.70 18.52 12.91
C SER A 288 -7.71 17.16 12.17
N PRO A 289 -6.62 16.38 12.21
CA PRO A 289 -6.58 15.07 11.61
C PRO A 289 -7.77 14.20 12.02
N GLY A 290 -8.44 13.60 11.03
CA GLY A 290 -9.66 12.80 11.22
C GLY A 290 -10.97 13.59 11.23
N THR A 291 -10.93 14.93 11.16
CA THR A 291 -12.15 15.72 11.00
C THR A 291 -12.78 15.44 9.65
N GLN A 292 -14.02 14.95 9.66
CA GLN A 292 -14.80 14.74 8.44
C GLN A 292 -15.19 16.09 7.83
N VAL A 293 -14.94 16.23 6.55
CA VAL A 293 -15.17 17.49 5.80
C VAL A 293 -16.48 17.42 5.03
N ILE A 294 -16.66 16.32 4.31
CA ILE A 294 -17.82 16.04 3.47
C ILE A 294 -17.90 14.53 3.20
N SER A 295 -19.09 14.04 2.90
CA SER A 295 -19.26 12.67 2.42
C SER A 295 -19.25 12.64 0.91
N PHE A 296 -18.61 11.64 0.33
CA PHE A 296 -18.58 11.39 -1.10
C PHE A 296 -19.38 10.13 -1.42
N VAL A 297 -20.28 10.21 -2.40
CA VAL A 297 -21.11 9.13 -2.89
C VAL A 297 -20.69 8.79 -4.32
N SER A 298 -20.18 7.57 -4.51
CA SER A 298 -19.75 7.09 -5.83
C SER A 298 -20.91 6.97 -6.82
N LYS A 299 -20.63 7.16 -8.13
CA LYS A 299 -21.59 6.86 -9.20
C LYS A 299 -21.91 5.37 -9.32
N ILE A 300 -20.99 4.50 -8.85
CA ILE A 300 -21.18 3.05 -8.86
C ILE A 300 -22.16 2.66 -7.76
N LYS A 301 -23.32 2.13 -8.19
CA LYS A 301 -24.37 1.70 -7.26
C LYS A 301 -24.83 0.32 -7.64
N TRP A 302 -25.34 -0.40 -6.66
CA TRP A 302 -25.89 -1.75 -6.81
C TRP A 302 -27.12 -1.90 -5.95
N VAL A 303 -27.89 -2.94 -6.17
CA VAL A 303 -28.98 -3.33 -5.29
C VAL A 303 -28.50 -4.44 -4.36
N GLN A 304 -28.67 -4.24 -3.06
CA GLN A 304 -28.52 -5.28 -2.08
C GLN A 304 -29.91 -5.82 -1.74
N ALA A 305 -30.15 -7.07 -2.13
CA ALA A 305 -31.42 -7.76 -1.92
C ALA A 305 -31.22 -8.90 -0.91
N ASN A 306 -31.99 -8.91 0.18
CA ASN A 306 -31.89 -9.90 1.23
C ASN A 306 -32.94 -11.01 0.97
N TYR A 307 -32.50 -12.12 0.43
CA TYR A 307 -33.33 -13.29 0.20
C TYR A 307 -33.33 -14.22 1.39
N ARG A 308 -34.42 -14.92 1.62
CA ARG A 308 -34.49 -16.00 2.61
C ARG A 308 -33.59 -17.16 2.14
N GLU A 309 -32.98 -17.86 3.10
CA GLU A 309 -32.17 -19.07 2.84
C GLU A 309 -32.91 -20.05 1.93
N THR A 310 -34.22 -20.22 2.09
CA THR A 310 -35.08 -21.13 1.31
C THR A 310 -35.22 -20.71 -0.17
N GLN A 311 -35.08 -19.41 -0.47
CA GLN A 311 -35.21 -18.85 -1.81
C GLN A 311 -33.93 -18.99 -2.64
N LEU A 312 -32.78 -19.20 -2.01
CA LEU A 312 -31.48 -19.21 -2.68
C LEU A 312 -31.06 -20.56 -3.26
N THR A 313 -31.89 -21.60 -3.12
CA THR A 313 -31.57 -22.97 -3.54
C THR A 313 -31.09 -23.04 -4.99
N ASN A 314 -31.71 -22.29 -5.89
CA ASN A 314 -31.43 -22.29 -7.33
C ASN A 314 -30.85 -20.98 -7.85
N VAL A 315 -30.66 -19.96 -6.99
CA VAL A 315 -30.07 -18.67 -7.38
C VAL A 315 -28.58 -18.80 -7.57
N LYS A 316 -28.06 -18.34 -8.69
CA LYS A 316 -26.64 -18.39 -9.06
C LYS A 316 -26.14 -17.02 -9.47
N VAL A 317 -24.84 -16.83 -9.35
CA VAL A 317 -24.16 -15.64 -9.92
C VAL A 317 -24.35 -15.66 -11.43
N GLY A 318 -24.75 -14.50 -11.98
CA GLY A 318 -25.08 -14.32 -13.40
C GLY A 318 -26.56 -14.45 -13.74
N ASP A 319 -27.44 -14.84 -12.78
CA ASP A 319 -28.88 -14.86 -13.00
C ASP A 319 -29.42 -13.45 -13.22
N VAL A 320 -30.43 -13.36 -14.13
CA VAL A 320 -31.07 -12.08 -14.45
C VAL A 320 -31.99 -11.65 -13.31
N ALA A 321 -31.93 -10.37 -12.98
CA ALA A 321 -32.76 -9.76 -11.97
C ALA A 321 -33.57 -8.60 -12.55
N GLU A 322 -34.84 -8.51 -12.15
CA GLU A 322 -35.72 -7.38 -12.38
C GLU A 322 -35.87 -6.59 -11.07
N ILE A 323 -35.72 -5.28 -11.15
CA ILE A 323 -35.70 -4.37 -10.02
C ILE A 323 -36.78 -3.32 -10.23
N ALA A 324 -37.76 -3.32 -9.38
CA ALA A 324 -38.76 -2.25 -9.31
C ALA A 324 -38.39 -1.31 -8.15
N VAL A 325 -38.15 -0.04 -8.48
CA VAL A 325 -37.76 0.99 -7.51
C VAL A 325 -38.99 1.78 -7.12
N ASP A 326 -39.25 1.96 -5.83
CA ASP A 326 -40.46 2.62 -5.33
C ASP A 326 -40.55 4.10 -5.77
N GLU A 327 -39.40 4.79 -5.95
CA GLU A 327 -39.34 6.16 -6.47
C GLU A 327 -39.80 6.27 -7.95
N TYR A 328 -39.77 5.15 -8.72
CA TYR A 328 -40.11 5.13 -10.14
C TYR A 328 -41.23 4.13 -10.48
N PRO A 329 -42.47 4.37 -10.03
CA PRO A 329 -43.56 3.43 -10.22
C PRO A 329 -43.78 3.11 -11.69
N GLY A 330 -43.91 1.81 -12.01
CA GLY A 330 -44.13 1.32 -13.36
C GLY A 330 -42.86 1.18 -14.22
N LYS A 331 -41.66 1.54 -13.72
CA LYS A 331 -40.39 1.27 -14.38
C LYS A 331 -39.73 0.04 -13.78
N VAL A 332 -39.33 -0.90 -14.61
CA VAL A 332 -38.56 -2.07 -14.23
C VAL A 332 -37.13 -1.89 -14.76
N PHE A 333 -36.18 -1.99 -13.88
CA PHE A 333 -34.77 -1.96 -14.22
C PHE A 333 -34.23 -3.38 -14.27
N HIS A 334 -33.27 -3.61 -15.16
CA HIS A 334 -32.66 -4.93 -15.32
C HIS A 334 -31.27 -4.94 -14.73
N GLY A 335 -30.89 -6.10 -14.22
CA GLY A 335 -29.59 -6.33 -13.63
C GLY A 335 -29.24 -7.81 -13.57
N LYS A 336 -28.09 -8.10 -13.00
CA LYS A 336 -27.59 -9.47 -12.83
C LYS A 336 -27.09 -9.67 -11.42
N VAL A 337 -27.27 -10.87 -10.91
CA VAL A 337 -26.67 -11.31 -9.64
C VAL A 337 -25.15 -11.28 -9.82
N LEU A 338 -24.48 -10.40 -9.09
CA LEU A 338 -23.03 -10.25 -9.11
C LEU A 338 -22.37 -11.15 -8.08
N GLU A 339 -22.90 -11.12 -6.84
CA GLU A 339 -22.32 -11.83 -5.70
C GLU A 339 -23.45 -12.28 -4.76
N ILE A 340 -23.24 -13.44 -4.11
CA ILE A 340 -24.07 -13.92 -3.02
C ILE A 340 -23.20 -13.92 -1.78
N ALA A 341 -23.67 -13.30 -0.70
CA ALA A 341 -22.91 -13.21 0.54
C ALA A 341 -22.58 -14.61 1.11
N PRO A 342 -21.38 -14.85 1.62
CA PRO A 342 -20.96 -16.15 2.13
C PRO A 342 -21.60 -16.50 3.49
N ALA A 343 -22.27 -15.54 4.14
CA ALA A 343 -22.96 -15.75 5.41
C ALA A 343 -24.23 -14.89 5.49
N SER A 344 -25.10 -15.21 6.43
CA SER A 344 -26.32 -14.43 6.70
C SER A 344 -25.99 -13.03 7.22
N GLY A 345 -26.88 -12.08 6.99
CA GLY A 345 -26.72 -10.70 7.47
C GLY A 345 -26.56 -10.59 8.99
N SER A 346 -27.12 -11.52 9.75
CA SER A 346 -26.96 -11.57 11.22
C SER A 346 -25.53 -11.86 11.67
N GLN A 347 -24.73 -12.61 10.88
CA GLN A 347 -23.32 -12.90 11.20
C GLN A 347 -22.40 -11.69 10.96
N PHE A 348 -22.79 -10.78 10.07
CA PHE A 348 -22.06 -9.55 9.79
C PHE A 348 -22.55 -8.35 10.62
N ALA A 349 -23.56 -8.55 11.47
CA ALA A 349 -24.05 -7.49 12.34
C ALA A 349 -23.03 -7.16 13.44
N LEU A 350 -22.90 -5.89 13.79
CA LEU A 350 -22.02 -5.42 14.87
C LEU A 350 -22.35 -6.06 16.23
N LEU A 351 -23.63 -6.40 16.44
CA LEU A 351 -24.15 -7.13 17.59
C LEU A 351 -24.93 -8.33 17.05
N PRO A 352 -24.29 -9.50 16.89
CA PRO A 352 -25.00 -10.71 16.50
C PRO A 352 -26.07 -11.05 17.54
N PRO A 353 -27.28 -11.53 17.16
CA PRO A 353 -28.30 -11.95 18.10
C PRO A 353 -27.79 -13.14 18.90
N ASP A 354 -27.60 -12.96 20.20
CA ASP A 354 -27.24 -14.04 21.13
C ASP A 354 -28.48 -14.56 21.84
N ASN A 355 -28.73 -15.87 21.72
CA ASN A 355 -29.81 -16.56 22.40
C ASN A 355 -29.36 -17.06 23.79
N ALA A 356 -29.00 -16.14 24.68
CA ALA A 356 -28.54 -16.45 26.05
C ALA A 356 -29.56 -17.19 26.94
N THR A 357 -30.83 -17.31 26.51
CA THR A 357 -31.93 -17.87 27.32
C THR A 357 -32.20 -19.37 27.12
N GLY A 358 -31.41 -20.05 26.29
CA GLY A 358 -31.47 -21.53 26.11
C GLY A 358 -32.63 -22.05 25.24
N ASN A 359 -33.58 -21.22 24.80
CA ASN A 359 -34.64 -21.62 23.86
C ASN A 359 -34.23 -21.25 22.42
N TYR A 360 -33.78 -22.24 21.66
CA TYR A 360 -33.45 -22.08 20.24
C TYR A 360 -34.73 -22.16 19.39
N THR A 361 -35.13 -21.03 18.83
CA THR A 361 -36.19 -20.98 17.81
C THR A 361 -35.53 -20.90 16.43
N LYS A 362 -35.78 -21.87 15.57
CA LYS A 362 -35.29 -21.84 14.18
C LYS A 362 -36.00 -20.70 13.43
N VAL A 363 -35.25 -19.62 13.15
CA VAL A 363 -35.69 -18.51 12.30
C VAL A 363 -34.99 -18.60 10.94
N VAL A 364 -35.76 -18.45 9.87
CA VAL A 364 -35.22 -18.43 8.51
C VAL A 364 -34.27 -17.22 8.36
N GLN A 365 -33.01 -17.49 8.03
CA GLN A 365 -32.01 -16.45 7.88
C GLN A 365 -32.15 -15.78 6.53
N ARG A 366 -31.74 -14.48 6.45
CA ARG A 366 -31.65 -13.75 5.19
C ARG A 366 -30.19 -13.62 4.76
N ILE A 367 -29.95 -13.90 3.51
CA ILE A 367 -28.61 -13.83 2.89
C ILE A 367 -28.62 -12.67 1.89
N PRO A 368 -27.72 -11.69 2.03
CA PRO A 368 -27.57 -10.61 1.07
C PRO A 368 -27.10 -11.09 -0.29
N VAL A 369 -27.78 -10.66 -1.34
CA VAL A 369 -27.40 -10.85 -2.73
C VAL A 369 -27.14 -9.49 -3.34
N LYS A 370 -25.99 -9.31 -3.96
CA LYS A 370 -25.60 -8.09 -4.65
C LYS A 370 -25.99 -8.21 -6.12
N ILE A 371 -26.79 -7.28 -6.61
CA ILE A 371 -27.28 -7.23 -7.98
C ILE A 371 -26.71 -5.98 -8.63
N ALA A 372 -25.93 -6.17 -9.69
CA ALA A 372 -25.45 -5.08 -10.52
C ALA A 372 -26.53 -4.68 -11.53
N LEU A 373 -26.68 -3.37 -11.75
CA LEU A 373 -27.58 -2.84 -12.77
C LEU A 373 -26.88 -2.92 -14.14
N ASP A 374 -27.61 -3.33 -15.17
CA ASP A 374 -27.06 -3.48 -16.52
C ASP A 374 -26.75 -2.13 -17.18
N ASP A 375 -27.50 -1.09 -16.84
CA ASP A 375 -27.29 0.27 -17.35
C ASP A 375 -26.65 1.18 -16.30
N PRO A 376 -25.36 1.56 -16.50
CA PRO A 376 -24.65 2.46 -15.58
C PRO A 376 -25.29 3.85 -15.46
N SER A 377 -25.99 4.34 -16.52
CA SER A 377 -26.63 5.64 -16.49
C SER A 377 -27.84 5.64 -15.56
N VAL A 378 -28.56 4.55 -15.52
CA VAL A 378 -29.66 4.32 -14.57
C VAL A 378 -29.10 4.19 -13.15
N ALA A 379 -28.04 3.40 -12.98
CA ALA A 379 -27.38 3.26 -11.68
C ALA A 379 -26.95 4.63 -11.12
N ALA A 380 -26.47 5.53 -11.97
CA ALA A 380 -26.05 6.87 -11.56
C ALA A 380 -27.22 7.73 -11.03
N THR A 381 -28.44 7.56 -11.56
CA THR A 381 -29.61 8.35 -11.14
C THR A 381 -30.23 7.88 -9.83
N LEU A 382 -30.05 6.62 -9.48
CA LEU A 382 -30.58 6.06 -8.23
C LEU A 382 -29.83 6.60 -7.01
N ARG A 383 -30.55 6.82 -5.91
CA ARG A 383 -29.97 7.28 -4.65
C ARG A 383 -29.74 6.08 -3.71
N PRO A 384 -28.59 5.97 -3.06
CA PRO A 384 -28.41 4.97 -1.98
C PRO A 384 -29.48 5.14 -0.91
N GLY A 385 -30.03 4.01 -0.44
CA GLY A 385 -31.09 3.99 0.57
C GLY A 385 -32.50 3.88 0.01
N LEU A 386 -32.72 4.00 -1.31
CA LEU A 386 -34.03 3.75 -1.91
C LEU A 386 -34.45 2.29 -1.73
N SER A 387 -35.70 2.08 -1.35
CA SER A 387 -36.31 0.75 -1.27
C SER A 387 -36.64 0.25 -2.67
N VAL A 388 -36.46 -1.04 -2.86
CA VAL A 388 -36.73 -1.71 -4.15
C VAL A 388 -37.34 -3.08 -3.94
N VAL A 389 -38.09 -3.56 -4.89
CA VAL A 389 -38.49 -4.96 -4.99
C VAL A 389 -37.60 -5.64 -6.02
N ALA A 390 -36.86 -6.67 -5.58
CA ALA A 390 -35.94 -7.39 -6.46
C ALA A 390 -36.50 -8.79 -6.77
N THR A 391 -36.60 -9.10 -8.06
CA THR A 391 -37.03 -10.39 -8.58
C THR A 391 -35.90 -11.04 -9.35
N VAL A 392 -35.35 -12.15 -8.85
CA VAL A 392 -34.32 -12.93 -9.56
C VAL A 392 -34.99 -14.08 -10.30
N ARG A 393 -34.71 -14.23 -11.59
CA ARG A 393 -35.13 -15.35 -12.42
C ARG A 393 -34.04 -16.41 -12.45
N THR A 394 -34.35 -17.56 -11.87
CA THR A 394 -33.43 -18.73 -11.87
C THR A 394 -33.55 -19.46 -13.23
N LYS A 395 -32.42 -19.76 -13.84
CA LYS A 395 -32.37 -20.65 -15.00
C LYS A 395 -32.37 -22.08 -14.49
N HIS A 396 -33.35 -22.89 -14.95
CA HIS A 396 -33.33 -24.34 -14.74
C HIS A 396 -32.35 -25.01 -15.69
#